data_58a6902b433499d0937ff34b2b6becdc
#
_entry.id   58a6902b433499d0937ff34b2b6becdc
#
_cell.length_a   1.000
_cell.length_b   1.000
_cell.length_c   1.000
_cell.angle_alpha   90.00
_cell.angle_beta   90.00
_cell.angle_gamma   90.00
#
_symmetry.space_group_name_H-M   'P 1'
#
loop_
_entity.id
_entity.type
_entity.pdbx_description
1 polymer ?
#
loop_
_entity_poly.entity_id
_entity_poly.type
_entity_poly.pdbx_seq_one_letter_code
_entity_poly.pdbx_strand_id
1 'polypeptide(L)'
;MVPKNTCAIRTSLIIFTVQIVFSAVSSGQGLRFNGLDCHIDERTSFTVFDNRHPTFTDLVDISFKMQHYSDAERGVILRMTDRNEPDVPAIILFYDGATDEHRFYINIEKRRTALELTFPKKVKGKSSEWMNVDMHLMTDRDSIMLAVDRDTAYASIDFLRKRMTPDIVFGRSTYLIDLPSFAIRDLQIGDRSEVFSFPLDEQSGNVVHGTNSRIRGHVDNPVWLSENQHKWVKSAKIYSKEFLCAGYDENLHEVRIFSRDSLYRFNMHNGESVVRAFRNRCPVSLTIGTNFLDERTGRIYAYEVNYDKTWKGPVTVASLDTAALTWRPLSEEQLPTQLHHHAEWVDTVGGYLYIYGGFGNMEYNGSFYRYDIDHNYWEKCPDLQSAEPLFPRYFCAMGYSRFDNSLYIYGGMGNESGKQIVGRDYFYDLYKVNPTDFSVEKKWSTNWNGEANTVAARNMVICEEDSFYALCYPESVTESQLQLYRFSMKDGARVKLGNTIPIFSDKITTNANLYYDASIEKMIALVEESTDDVSSSVSIYWINYPPKEPIVESVPLIEADTTTWIRLAIIAGMIVCIGLALYWRRLYRRSRNKGISFYDKHSSKIQPIKE
;
A
#
# COMPACT_ATOMS: atom_id res chain seq x y z
N MET A 1 47.38 -47.39 57.05
CA MET A 1 46.69 -46.08 57.12
C MET A 1 46.98 -45.31 55.85
N VAL A 2 46.04 -45.25 54.94
CA VAL A 2 46.18 -44.62 53.61
C VAL A 2 45.23 -43.46 53.56
N PRO A 3 45.61 -42.24 53.18
CA PRO A 3 44.69 -41.19 52.95
C PRO A 3 44.17 -41.25 51.50
N LYS A 4 42.88 -41.21 51.33
CA LYS A 4 42.17 -41.09 50.07
C LYS A 4 42.26 -39.64 49.54
N ASN A 5 42.90 -39.48 48.39
CA ASN A 5 42.78 -38.26 47.57
C ASN A 5 41.53 -38.34 46.72
N THR A 6 40.57 -37.51 47.01
CA THR A 6 39.41 -37.26 46.13
C THR A 6 39.71 -36.09 45.21
N CYS A 7 39.91 -36.39 43.92
CA CYS A 7 40.04 -35.42 42.86
C CYS A 7 38.64 -34.96 42.45
N ALA A 8 38.30 -33.71 42.75
CA ALA A 8 37.04 -33.08 42.30
C ALA A 8 37.22 -32.54 40.89
N ILE A 9 36.63 -33.21 39.92
CA ILE A 9 36.49 -32.73 38.56
C ILE A 9 35.40 -31.65 38.56
N ARG A 10 35.82 -30.39 38.41
CA ARG A 10 34.92 -29.29 38.13
C ARG A 10 34.52 -29.34 36.66
N THR A 11 33.32 -29.84 36.38
CA THR A 11 32.70 -29.77 35.04
C THR A 11 32.14 -28.35 34.89
N SER A 12 32.84 -27.50 34.13
CA SER A 12 32.32 -26.20 33.70
C SER A 12 31.29 -26.44 32.60
N LEU A 13 30.01 -26.27 32.94
CA LEU A 13 28.92 -26.31 32.00
C LEU A 13 28.94 -24.97 31.24
N ILE A 14 29.45 -24.96 30.00
CA ILE A 14 29.32 -23.83 29.08
C ILE A 14 27.90 -23.89 28.52
N ILE A 15 27.03 -23.04 29.04
CA ILE A 15 25.70 -22.81 28.50
C ILE A 15 25.88 -21.92 27.25
N PHE A 16 25.83 -22.52 26.08
CA PHE A 16 25.62 -21.81 24.81
C PHE A 16 24.17 -21.33 24.80
N THR A 17 23.93 -20.07 25.14
CA THR A 17 22.69 -19.38 24.79
C THR A 17 22.74 -19.12 23.29
N VAL A 18 22.10 -19.99 22.52
CA VAL A 18 21.74 -19.71 21.12
C VAL A 18 20.63 -18.65 21.19
N GLN A 19 20.98 -17.40 21.02
CA GLN A 19 20.01 -16.37 20.68
C GLN A 19 19.53 -16.67 19.26
N ILE A 20 18.39 -17.35 19.18
CA ILE A 20 17.61 -17.39 17.93
C ILE A 20 17.03 -15.99 17.78
N VAL A 21 17.71 -15.15 17.02
CA VAL A 21 17.14 -13.91 16.51
C VAL A 21 16.10 -14.37 15.50
N PHE A 22 14.85 -14.42 15.92
CA PHE A 22 13.73 -14.43 14.97
C PHE A 22 13.80 -13.07 14.25
N SER A 23 14.46 -13.06 13.11
CA SER A 23 14.22 -12.03 12.11
C SER A 23 12.76 -12.23 11.68
N ALA A 24 11.86 -11.43 12.24
CA ALA A 24 10.53 -11.27 11.66
C ALA A 24 10.80 -10.88 10.19
N VAL A 25 10.47 -11.76 9.27
CA VAL A 25 10.57 -11.50 7.83
C VAL A 25 9.50 -10.46 7.56
N SER A 26 9.86 -9.19 7.63
CA SER A 26 9.00 -8.08 7.23
C SER A 26 8.92 -8.13 5.71
N SER A 27 7.84 -8.67 5.19
CA SER A 27 7.57 -8.83 3.76
C SER A 27 7.37 -7.51 3.00
N GLY A 28 7.39 -6.39 3.69
CA GLY A 28 7.23 -5.06 3.13
C GLY A 28 8.50 -4.20 3.09
N GLN A 29 9.69 -4.77 3.21
CA GLN A 29 10.95 -4.02 3.15
C GLN A 29 11.58 -4.12 1.77
N GLY A 30 12.12 -3.01 1.27
CA GLY A 30 12.88 -2.94 0.03
C GLY A 30 12.67 -1.62 -0.72
N LEU A 31 13.50 -1.40 -1.71
CA LEU A 31 13.41 -0.30 -2.66
C LEU A 31 12.92 -0.84 -4.00
N ARG A 32 11.80 -0.34 -4.51
CA ARG A 32 11.28 -0.66 -5.83
C ARG A 32 11.85 0.28 -6.88
N PHE A 33 12.22 -0.28 -8.02
CA PHE A 33 12.63 0.43 -9.23
C PHE A 33 11.48 0.39 -10.23
N ASN A 34 10.92 1.55 -10.55
CA ASN A 34 9.93 1.70 -11.60
C ASN A 34 10.61 1.56 -12.96
N GLY A 35 10.09 0.68 -13.80
CA GLY A 35 10.63 0.39 -15.13
C GLY A 35 9.92 1.17 -16.24
N LEU A 36 9.43 0.44 -17.25
CA LEU A 36 8.77 1.02 -18.42
C LEU A 36 7.38 1.60 -18.13
N ASP A 37 6.87 1.41 -16.94
CA ASP A 37 5.56 1.87 -16.47
C ASP A 37 5.53 3.37 -16.11
N CYS A 38 6.69 4.07 -16.12
CA CYS A 38 6.77 5.50 -15.86
C CYS A 38 7.72 6.23 -16.82
N HIS A 39 7.65 7.56 -16.84
CA HIS A 39 8.55 8.40 -17.64
C HIS A 39 10.00 8.23 -17.21
N ILE A 40 10.93 8.42 -18.14
CA ILE A 40 12.39 8.24 -17.91
C ILE A 40 12.88 9.05 -16.71
N ASP A 41 12.41 10.28 -16.55
CA ASP A 41 12.84 11.17 -15.45
C ASP A 41 12.32 10.73 -14.08
N GLU A 42 11.25 9.92 -14.05
CA GLU A 42 10.62 9.40 -12.85
C GLU A 42 11.16 8.02 -12.44
N ARG A 43 11.99 7.39 -13.26
CA ARG A 43 12.59 6.09 -12.97
C ARG A 43 13.55 6.17 -11.80
N THR A 44 13.48 5.18 -10.93
CA THR A 44 14.29 5.12 -9.71
C THR A 44 15.76 4.84 -10.04
N SER A 45 16.66 5.53 -9.33
CA SER A 45 18.11 5.34 -9.37
C SER A 45 18.66 5.29 -7.96
N PHE A 46 19.48 4.30 -7.62
CA PHE A 46 20.11 4.15 -6.31
C PHE A 46 21.62 4.12 -6.43
N THR A 47 22.29 5.18 -5.99
CA THR A 47 23.74 5.28 -5.84
C THR A 47 24.13 4.77 -4.46
N VAL A 48 24.85 3.64 -4.40
CA VAL A 48 25.08 2.92 -3.15
C VAL A 48 26.02 3.66 -2.20
N PHE A 49 27.13 4.18 -2.71
CA PHE A 49 28.14 4.90 -1.94
C PHE A 49 28.14 6.38 -2.28
N ASP A 50 27.27 7.16 -1.62
CA ASP A 50 27.14 8.60 -1.89
C ASP A 50 28.17 9.45 -1.12
N ASN A 51 28.38 9.16 0.15
CA ASN A 51 29.19 10.00 1.04
C ASN A 51 30.62 9.48 1.27
N ARG A 52 30.87 8.20 1.06
CA ARG A 52 32.17 7.56 1.27
C ARG A 52 32.31 6.39 0.31
N HIS A 53 33.43 6.30 -0.38
CA HIS A 53 33.76 5.25 -1.36
C HIS A 53 34.81 4.28 -0.78
N PRO A 54 34.40 3.10 -0.31
CA PRO A 54 35.32 2.09 0.19
C PRO A 54 36.17 1.52 -0.96
N THR A 55 37.40 1.09 -0.62
CA THR A 55 38.28 0.40 -1.55
C THR A 55 38.42 -1.05 -1.12
N PHE A 56 38.08 -1.98 -2.00
CA PHE A 56 38.15 -3.41 -1.78
C PHE A 56 39.40 -4.02 -2.40
N THR A 57 39.90 -5.11 -1.84
CA THR A 57 41.14 -5.75 -2.28
C THR A 57 40.90 -7.23 -2.52
N ASP A 58 41.37 -7.74 -3.67
CA ASP A 58 41.30 -9.13 -4.11
C ASP A 58 39.89 -9.66 -4.44
N LEU A 59 38.84 -9.02 -3.93
CA LEU A 59 37.44 -9.43 -4.08
C LEU A 59 36.51 -8.24 -3.96
N VAL A 60 35.46 -8.22 -4.78
CA VAL A 60 34.27 -7.38 -4.55
C VAL A 60 33.05 -8.28 -4.58
N ASP A 61 32.44 -8.48 -3.43
CA ASP A 61 31.20 -9.23 -3.27
C ASP A 61 30.02 -8.29 -3.25
N ILE A 62 28.98 -8.57 -4.06
CA ILE A 62 27.70 -7.85 -4.07
C ILE A 62 26.60 -8.90 -3.93
N SER A 63 25.85 -8.84 -2.85
CA SER A 63 24.76 -9.77 -2.54
C SER A 63 23.49 -8.99 -2.22
N PHE A 64 22.36 -9.37 -2.79
CA PHE A 64 21.07 -8.75 -2.53
C PHE A 64 19.94 -9.72 -2.86
N LYS A 65 18.75 -9.44 -2.31
CA LYS A 65 17.53 -10.11 -2.75
C LYS A 65 16.82 -9.26 -3.77
N MET A 66 16.34 -9.89 -4.83
CA MET A 66 15.61 -9.25 -5.92
C MET A 66 14.24 -9.89 -6.13
N GLN A 67 13.23 -9.04 -6.36
CA GLN A 67 11.89 -9.44 -6.80
C GLN A 67 11.55 -8.69 -8.08
N HIS A 68 11.03 -9.37 -9.11
CA HIS A 68 10.55 -8.70 -10.34
C HIS A 68 9.02 -8.62 -10.35
N TYR A 69 8.45 -7.63 -11.05
CA TYR A 69 7.01 -7.34 -11.08
C TYR A 69 6.36 -7.59 -12.43
N SER A 70 7.12 -7.74 -13.51
CA SER A 70 6.58 -8.02 -14.84
C SER A 70 7.41 -9.08 -15.56
N ASP A 71 6.74 -10.08 -16.11
CA ASP A 71 7.36 -11.19 -16.84
C ASP A 71 7.91 -10.80 -18.22
N ALA A 72 7.44 -9.67 -18.77
CA ALA A 72 7.80 -9.24 -20.12
C ALA A 72 8.90 -8.18 -20.18
N GLU A 73 9.38 -7.70 -19.04
CA GLU A 73 10.33 -6.60 -18.96
C GLU A 73 11.77 -7.06 -18.94
N ARG A 74 12.64 -6.23 -19.51
CA ARG A 74 14.08 -6.43 -19.58
C ARG A 74 14.80 -5.10 -19.37
N GLY A 75 16.04 -5.18 -18.88
CA GLY A 75 16.88 -4.00 -18.73
C GLY A 75 17.94 -4.17 -17.66
N VAL A 76 18.49 -3.04 -17.23
CA VAL A 76 19.60 -2.96 -16.30
C VAL A 76 19.12 -3.14 -14.86
N ILE A 77 19.80 -3.99 -14.10
CA ILE A 77 19.65 -4.09 -12.64
C ILE A 77 20.67 -3.19 -11.95
N LEU A 78 21.94 -3.36 -12.25
CA LEU A 78 23.01 -2.53 -11.71
C LEU A 78 24.13 -2.27 -12.74
N ARG A 79 24.79 -1.13 -12.59
CA ARG A 79 26.02 -0.75 -13.27
C ARG A 79 27.10 -0.45 -12.25
N MET A 80 28.29 -1.03 -12.45
CA MET A 80 29.45 -0.82 -11.61
C MET A 80 30.64 -0.34 -12.44
N THR A 81 31.33 0.70 -11.96
CA THR A 81 32.60 1.22 -12.50
C THR A 81 33.65 1.29 -11.40
N ASP A 82 34.90 1.37 -11.76
CA ASP A 82 35.96 1.71 -10.81
C ASP A 82 36.19 3.24 -10.84
N ARG A 83 36.00 3.89 -9.70
CA ARG A 83 36.17 5.34 -9.55
C ARG A 83 37.59 5.80 -9.80
N ASN A 84 38.58 4.98 -9.48
CA ASN A 84 39.99 5.30 -9.63
C ASN A 84 40.54 5.00 -11.04
N GLU A 85 39.80 4.19 -11.82
CA GLU A 85 40.22 3.73 -13.15
C GLU A 85 39.06 3.96 -14.15
N PRO A 86 38.74 5.22 -14.51
CA PRO A 86 37.58 5.54 -15.34
C PRO A 86 37.66 4.96 -16.77
N ASP A 87 38.85 4.59 -17.24
CA ASP A 87 39.06 3.94 -18.54
C ASP A 87 38.75 2.43 -18.53
N VAL A 88 38.57 1.83 -17.34
CA VAL A 88 38.16 0.43 -17.20
C VAL A 88 36.68 0.32 -17.57
N PRO A 89 36.30 -0.64 -18.46
CA PRO A 89 34.92 -0.81 -18.87
C PRO A 89 33.98 -1.13 -17.70
N ALA A 90 32.78 -0.54 -17.71
CA ALA A 90 31.76 -0.84 -16.72
C ALA A 90 31.31 -2.32 -16.80
N ILE A 91 31.00 -2.89 -15.65
CA ILE A 91 30.37 -4.18 -15.48
C ILE A 91 28.88 -3.92 -15.22
N ILE A 92 28.01 -4.54 -16.02
CA ILE A 92 26.58 -4.27 -16.00
C ILE A 92 25.82 -5.57 -15.88
N LEU A 93 25.02 -5.71 -14.83
CA LEU A 93 24.09 -6.80 -14.66
C LEU A 93 22.74 -6.44 -15.30
N PHE A 94 22.26 -7.32 -16.18
CA PHE A 94 20.97 -7.23 -16.86
C PHE A 94 20.05 -8.36 -16.44
N TYR A 95 18.76 -8.08 -16.51
CA TYR A 95 17.69 -9.07 -16.44
C TYR A 95 16.83 -9.02 -17.72
N ASP A 96 16.42 -10.19 -18.19
CA ASP A 96 15.48 -10.35 -19.29
C ASP A 96 14.45 -11.44 -18.93
N GLY A 97 13.20 -11.01 -18.75
CA GLY A 97 12.05 -11.87 -18.45
C GLY A 97 11.11 -12.06 -19.65
N ALA A 98 11.50 -11.70 -20.87
CA ALA A 98 10.62 -11.73 -22.03
C ALA A 98 10.20 -13.15 -22.49
N THR A 99 10.85 -14.19 -21.99
CA THR A 99 10.55 -15.60 -22.27
C THR A 99 9.98 -16.32 -21.05
N ASP A 100 9.67 -17.61 -21.18
CA ASP A 100 9.27 -18.47 -20.05
C ASP A 100 10.45 -18.82 -19.11
N GLU A 101 11.58 -18.11 -19.23
CA GLU A 101 12.80 -18.28 -18.47
C GLU A 101 13.23 -16.96 -17.84
N HIS A 102 13.84 -17.05 -16.67
CA HIS A 102 14.63 -15.96 -16.10
C HIS A 102 15.99 -15.98 -16.76
N ARG A 103 16.42 -14.86 -17.29
CA ARG A 103 17.73 -14.70 -17.89
C ARG A 103 18.47 -13.55 -17.25
N PHE A 104 19.54 -13.86 -16.55
CA PHE A 104 20.47 -12.87 -16.02
C PHE A 104 21.76 -12.91 -16.84
N TYR A 105 22.31 -11.76 -17.18
CA TYR A 105 23.58 -11.72 -17.89
C TYR A 105 24.41 -10.52 -17.50
N ILE A 106 25.74 -10.70 -17.53
CA ILE A 106 26.69 -9.63 -17.25
C ILE A 106 27.33 -9.19 -18.54
N ASN A 107 27.16 -7.91 -18.86
CA ASN A 107 27.82 -7.25 -19.98
C ASN A 107 29.03 -6.42 -19.50
N ILE A 108 30.10 -6.47 -20.28
CA ILE A 108 31.22 -5.56 -20.20
C ILE A 108 31.01 -4.46 -21.22
N GLU A 109 30.92 -3.21 -20.75
CA GLU A 109 30.60 -2.06 -21.60
C GLU A 109 31.47 -1.99 -22.85
N LYS A 110 30.83 -1.82 -24.04
CA LYS A 110 31.44 -1.73 -25.37
C LYS A 110 32.29 -2.95 -25.78
N ARG A 111 32.23 -4.06 -25.06
CA ARG A 111 33.01 -5.26 -25.38
C ARG A 111 32.12 -6.46 -25.72
N ARG A 112 31.52 -7.10 -24.73
CA ARG A 112 30.77 -8.35 -24.92
C ARG A 112 29.92 -8.72 -23.70
N THR A 113 29.02 -9.68 -23.86
CA THR A 113 28.45 -10.45 -22.75
C THR A 113 29.53 -11.34 -22.17
N ALA A 114 29.85 -11.18 -20.88
CA ALA A 114 30.87 -11.96 -20.20
C ALA A 114 30.33 -13.31 -19.77
N LEU A 115 29.13 -13.33 -19.16
CA LEU A 115 28.45 -14.56 -18.74
C LEU A 115 26.93 -14.40 -18.81
N GLU A 116 26.24 -15.53 -18.83
CA GLU A 116 24.79 -15.62 -18.88
C GLU A 116 24.33 -16.77 -18.01
N LEU A 117 23.22 -16.59 -17.30
CA LEU A 117 22.57 -17.55 -16.45
C LEU A 117 21.08 -17.58 -16.81
N THR A 118 20.57 -18.75 -17.20
CA THR A 118 19.17 -18.91 -17.61
C THR A 118 18.56 -20.11 -16.89
N PHE A 119 17.37 -19.93 -16.31
CA PHE A 119 16.62 -20.99 -15.65
C PHE A 119 15.11 -20.80 -15.80
N PRO A 120 14.30 -21.89 -15.75
CA PRO A 120 12.87 -21.81 -15.95
C PRO A 120 12.15 -20.99 -14.88
N LYS A 121 11.14 -20.23 -15.26
CA LYS A 121 10.19 -19.63 -14.33
C LYS A 121 9.36 -20.71 -13.64
N LYS A 122 9.30 -20.70 -12.32
CA LYS A 122 8.70 -21.77 -11.53
C LYS A 122 7.20 -21.96 -11.73
N VAL A 123 6.45 -20.98 -12.12
CA VAL A 123 5.02 -21.09 -12.54
C VAL A 123 4.60 -19.80 -13.25
N LYS A 124 3.89 -19.87 -14.37
CA LYS A 124 3.20 -18.73 -14.97
C LYS A 124 2.19 -18.16 -13.98
N GLY A 125 2.33 -16.88 -13.64
CA GLY A 125 1.33 -16.14 -12.86
C GLY A 125 1.49 -16.19 -11.34
N LYS A 126 2.54 -16.80 -10.78
CA LYS A 126 2.86 -16.59 -9.36
C LYS A 126 3.79 -15.41 -9.19
N SER A 127 3.55 -14.62 -8.11
CA SER A 127 4.46 -13.61 -7.61
C SER A 127 5.89 -14.12 -7.69
N SER A 128 6.79 -13.34 -8.22
CA SER A 128 8.19 -13.73 -8.12
C SER A 128 8.55 -13.70 -6.65
N GLU A 129 8.93 -14.84 -6.16
CA GLU A 129 9.59 -14.96 -4.86
C GLU A 129 10.84 -14.07 -4.88
N TRP A 130 11.28 -13.63 -3.70
CA TRP A 130 12.55 -12.97 -3.57
C TRP A 130 13.67 -13.94 -3.94
N MET A 131 14.42 -13.65 -5.01
CA MET A 131 15.59 -14.41 -5.46
C MET A 131 16.83 -13.84 -4.80
N ASN A 132 17.74 -14.69 -4.33
CA ASN A 132 19.05 -14.24 -3.88
C ASN A 132 19.95 -14.07 -5.11
N VAL A 133 20.57 -12.91 -5.24
CA VAL A 133 21.49 -12.59 -6.34
C VAL A 133 22.84 -12.27 -5.74
N ASP A 134 23.84 -13.06 -6.09
CA ASP A 134 25.21 -12.92 -5.63
C ASP A 134 26.15 -12.72 -6.82
N MET A 135 26.92 -11.65 -6.80
CA MET A 135 27.93 -11.35 -7.80
C MET A 135 29.28 -11.19 -7.12
N HIS A 136 30.26 -12.04 -7.49
CA HIS A 136 31.61 -12.03 -6.93
C HIS A 136 32.62 -11.69 -8.02
N LEU A 137 33.31 -10.57 -7.85
CA LEU A 137 34.43 -10.18 -8.70
C LEU A 137 35.73 -10.57 -8.00
N MET A 138 36.32 -11.67 -8.41
CA MET A 138 37.56 -12.18 -7.87
C MET A 138 38.74 -11.54 -8.63
N THR A 139 39.21 -10.41 -8.14
CA THR A 139 40.26 -9.62 -8.81
C THR A 139 41.65 -10.24 -8.68
N ASP A 140 41.81 -11.17 -7.76
CA ASP A 140 43.02 -12.02 -7.61
C ASP A 140 43.10 -13.15 -8.63
N ARG A 141 42.00 -13.46 -9.32
CA ARG A 141 41.85 -14.59 -10.26
C ARG A 141 41.34 -14.19 -11.63
N ASP A 142 41.21 -12.91 -11.91
CA ASP A 142 40.66 -12.37 -13.15
C ASP A 142 39.35 -13.06 -13.56
N SER A 143 38.41 -13.20 -12.60
CA SER A 143 37.17 -13.94 -12.83
C SER A 143 35.98 -13.29 -12.15
N ILE A 144 34.79 -13.50 -12.72
CA ILE A 144 33.51 -13.10 -12.18
C ILE A 144 32.59 -14.33 -12.04
N MET A 145 31.86 -14.37 -10.94
CA MET A 145 30.78 -15.33 -10.70
C MET A 145 29.47 -14.58 -10.54
N LEU A 146 28.41 -15.15 -11.11
CA LEU A 146 27.03 -14.77 -10.83
C LEU A 146 26.28 -15.99 -10.34
N ALA A 147 25.64 -15.89 -9.19
CA ALA A 147 24.70 -16.87 -8.69
C ALA A 147 23.33 -16.24 -8.50
N VAL A 148 22.28 -16.98 -8.85
CA VAL A 148 20.89 -16.65 -8.56
C VAL A 148 20.24 -17.87 -7.93
N ASP A 149 19.90 -17.78 -6.65
CA ASP A 149 19.45 -18.89 -5.81
C ASP A 149 20.44 -20.09 -5.83
N ARG A 150 20.15 -21.14 -6.61
CA ARG A 150 20.98 -22.34 -6.71
C ARG A 150 21.78 -22.44 -8.01
N ASP A 151 21.48 -21.58 -8.97
CA ASP A 151 22.12 -21.60 -10.28
C ASP A 151 23.33 -20.66 -10.29
N THR A 152 24.42 -21.07 -10.91
CA THR A 152 25.69 -20.35 -10.86
C THR A 152 26.42 -20.41 -12.21
N ALA A 153 26.99 -19.28 -12.63
CA ALA A 153 27.82 -19.15 -13.82
C ALA A 153 29.14 -18.43 -13.53
N TYR A 154 30.18 -18.72 -14.31
CA TYR A 154 31.53 -18.14 -14.16
C TYR A 154 32.06 -17.65 -15.50
N ALA A 155 32.88 -16.58 -15.47
CA ALA A 155 33.61 -16.10 -16.63
C ALA A 155 34.98 -15.53 -16.23
N SER A 156 35.93 -15.53 -17.15
CA SER A 156 37.21 -14.84 -16.99
C SER A 156 37.09 -13.40 -17.49
N ILE A 157 37.67 -12.46 -16.75
CA ILE A 157 37.72 -11.03 -17.05
C ILE A 157 39.15 -10.54 -16.85
N ASP A 158 39.82 -10.09 -17.91
CA ASP A 158 41.26 -9.77 -17.99
C ASP A 158 41.63 -8.33 -17.63
N PHE A 159 40.67 -7.52 -17.16
CA PHE A 159 40.91 -6.10 -16.86
C PHE A 159 40.66 -5.70 -15.40
N LEU A 160 40.28 -6.65 -14.54
CA LEU A 160 40.06 -6.36 -13.13
C LEU A 160 41.35 -5.92 -12.45
N ARG A 161 41.23 -4.97 -11.54
CA ARG A 161 42.37 -4.49 -10.74
C ARG A 161 42.31 -5.10 -9.35
N LYS A 162 43.46 -5.49 -8.82
CA LYS A 162 43.58 -6.06 -7.47
C LYS A 162 42.93 -5.21 -6.37
N ARG A 163 42.90 -3.88 -6.58
CA ARG A 163 42.21 -2.94 -5.71
C ARG A 163 41.19 -2.16 -6.54
N MET A 164 39.95 -2.13 -6.08
CA MET A 164 38.84 -1.44 -6.73
C MET A 164 38.11 -0.52 -5.74
N THR A 165 37.78 0.67 -6.21
CA THR A 165 36.86 1.57 -5.51
C THR A 165 35.56 1.65 -6.32
N PRO A 166 34.62 0.72 -6.09
CA PRO A 166 33.46 0.59 -6.95
C PRO A 166 32.49 1.76 -6.78
N ASP A 167 32.01 2.24 -7.91
CA ASP A 167 30.88 3.16 -8.02
C ASP A 167 29.70 2.36 -8.57
N ILE A 168 28.70 2.09 -7.71
CA ILE A 168 27.61 1.15 -7.98
C ILE A 168 26.30 1.92 -8.02
N VAL A 169 25.59 1.77 -9.14
CA VAL A 169 24.26 2.35 -9.35
C VAL A 169 23.28 1.25 -9.72
N PHE A 170 22.22 1.09 -8.94
CA PHE A 170 21.08 0.26 -9.29
C PHE A 170 20.04 1.09 -10.06
N GLY A 171 19.38 0.44 -11.03
CA GLY A 171 18.34 1.07 -11.82
C GLY A 171 18.85 2.06 -12.86
N ARG A 172 18.17 3.20 -13.00
CA ARG A 172 18.51 4.23 -13.99
C ARG A 172 19.88 4.85 -13.75
N SER A 173 20.65 4.97 -14.79
CA SER A 173 21.91 5.73 -14.77
C SER A 173 21.96 6.72 -15.94
N THR A 174 22.96 7.60 -15.97
CA THR A 174 23.16 8.57 -17.05
C THR A 174 23.24 7.92 -18.44
N TYR A 175 23.72 6.68 -18.52
CA TYR A 175 23.97 5.98 -19.80
C TYR A 175 22.97 4.88 -20.10
N LEU A 176 22.25 4.39 -19.09
CA LEU A 176 21.36 3.24 -19.19
C LEU A 176 20.02 3.59 -18.53
N ILE A 177 19.00 3.68 -19.34
CA ILE A 177 17.68 4.14 -18.90
C ILE A 177 16.64 3.00 -18.92
N ASP A 178 16.86 1.94 -19.70
CA ASP A 178 15.94 0.81 -19.77
C ASP A 178 16.18 -0.12 -18.59
N LEU A 179 15.18 -0.25 -17.72
CA LEU A 179 15.20 -1.12 -16.57
C LEU A 179 13.87 -1.86 -16.45
N PRO A 180 13.88 -3.11 -15.94
CA PRO A 180 12.65 -3.81 -15.61
C PRO A 180 12.02 -3.20 -14.36
N SER A 181 10.74 -3.48 -14.11
CA SER A 181 10.13 -3.23 -12.81
C SER A 181 10.59 -4.30 -11.83
N PHE A 182 11.40 -3.91 -10.84
CA PHE A 182 11.94 -4.82 -9.83
C PHE A 182 12.10 -4.13 -8.47
N ALA A 183 12.34 -4.90 -7.44
CA ALA A 183 12.72 -4.38 -6.13
C ALA A 183 13.95 -5.12 -5.61
N ILE A 184 14.73 -4.44 -4.76
CA ILE A 184 15.84 -5.05 -4.03
C ILE A 184 15.70 -4.81 -2.53
N ARG A 185 16.28 -5.71 -1.74
CA ARG A 185 16.45 -5.58 -0.28
C ARG A 185 17.69 -6.33 0.20
N ASP A 186 18.06 -6.10 1.44
CA ASP A 186 19.16 -6.81 2.12
C ASP A 186 20.48 -6.73 1.32
N LEU A 187 20.79 -5.55 0.74
CA LEU A 187 22.02 -5.35 -0.04
C LEU A 187 23.25 -5.41 0.86
N GLN A 188 24.21 -6.21 0.45
CA GLN A 188 25.52 -6.31 1.08
C GLN A 188 26.62 -6.13 0.02
N ILE A 189 27.64 -5.33 0.34
CA ILE A 189 28.79 -5.11 -0.52
C ILE A 189 30.06 -5.16 0.32
N GLY A 190 31.05 -5.94 -0.08
CA GLY A 190 32.26 -6.07 0.70
C GLY A 190 33.38 -6.84 0.05
N ASP A 191 34.40 -7.10 0.85
CA ASP A 191 35.46 -8.05 0.58
C ASP A 191 35.66 -8.97 1.80
N ARG A 192 36.77 -9.70 1.85
CA ARG A 192 37.08 -10.58 2.98
C ARG A 192 37.32 -9.85 4.31
N SER A 193 37.55 -8.55 4.28
CA SER A 193 37.91 -7.73 5.45
C SER A 193 36.79 -6.85 5.98
N GLU A 194 35.93 -6.34 5.12
CA GLU A 194 34.86 -5.42 5.50
C GLU A 194 33.62 -5.64 4.62
N VAL A 195 32.43 -5.66 5.25
CA VAL A 195 31.12 -5.78 4.57
C VAL A 195 30.24 -4.63 4.98
N PHE A 196 29.67 -3.94 4.00
CA PHE A 196 28.67 -2.88 4.17
C PHE A 196 27.30 -3.44 3.86
N SER A 197 26.37 -3.31 4.82
CA SER A 197 24.99 -3.81 4.68
C SER A 197 24.02 -2.64 4.62
N PHE A 198 23.13 -2.68 3.64
CA PHE A 198 22.04 -1.74 3.43
C PHE A 198 20.73 -2.53 3.45
N PRO A 199 19.96 -2.50 4.56
CA PRO A 199 18.71 -3.26 4.67
C PRO A 199 17.66 -2.81 3.65
N LEU A 200 17.68 -1.53 3.26
CA LEU A 200 16.69 -0.85 2.42
C LEU A 200 15.30 -0.88 3.10
N ASP A 201 15.28 -0.52 4.38
CA ASP A 201 14.10 -0.51 5.25
C ASP A 201 13.60 0.90 5.57
N GLU A 202 14.05 1.90 4.82
CA GLU A 202 13.59 3.27 4.91
C GLU A 202 12.09 3.36 4.62
N GLN A 203 11.42 4.27 5.33
CA GLN A 203 10.00 4.52 5.16
C GLN A 203 9.71 5.65 4.16
N SER A 204 10.66 6.57 4.00
CA SER A 204 10.54 7.74 3.11
C SER A 204 11.91 8.41 2.92
N GLY A 205 11.98 9.39 2.02
CA GLY A 205 13.17 10.19 1.77
C GLY A 205 14.13 9.54 0.78
N ASN A 206 15.23 10.25 0.50
CA ASN A 206 16.18 9.94 -0.56
C ASN A 206 17.50 9.35 -0.04
N VAL A 207 17.66 9.21 1.27
CA VAL A 207 18.91 8.72 1.88
C VAL A 207 18.73 7.29 2.33
N VAL A 208 19.64 6.42 1.89
CA VAL A 208 19.75 5.03 2.33
C VAL A 208 20.80 4.92 3.43
N HIS A 209 20.46 4.29 4.53
CA HIS A 209 21.36 4.12 5.66
C HIS A 209 21.96 2.71 5.67
N GLY A 210 23.29 2.63 5.68
CA GLY A 210 23.95 1.38 6.02
C GLY A 210 23.80 1.08 7.51
N THR A 211 23.86 -0.20 7.87
CA THR A 211 23.87 -0.64 9.29
C THR A 211 25.03 -0.02 10.08
N ASN A 212 26.10 0.32 9.41
CA ASN A 212 27.16 1.18 9.93
C ASN A 212 26.81 2.63 9.57
N SER A 213 26.43 3.44 10.56
CA SER A 213 25.93 4.83 10.41
C SER A 213 26.85 5.81 9.64
N ARG A 214 28.07 5.38 9.27
CA ARG A 214 29.05 6.19 8.52
C ARG A 214 28.91 6.08 7.00
N ILE A 215 28.16 5.09 6.50
CA ILE A 215 27.96 4.85 5.06
C ILE A 215 26.51 5.18 4.70
N ARG A 216 26.34 5.93 3.62
CA ARG A 216 25.03 6.30 3.08
C ARG A 216 25.02 6.13 1.58
N GLY A 217 23.85 5.76 1.07
CA GLY A 217 23.53 5.84 -0.34
C GLY A 217 22.50 6.93 -0.61
N HIS A 218 22.26 7.22 -1.87
CA HIS A 218 21.28 8.19 -2.34
C HIS A 218 20.35 7.59 -3.37
N VAL A 219 19.05 7.86 -3.25
CA VAL A 219 18.03 7.39 -4.19
C VAL A 219 17.33 8.58 -4.85
N ASP A 220 17.33 8.60 -6.18
CA ASP A 220 16.44 9.48 -6.96
C ASP A 220 15.11 8.76 -7.19
N ASN A 221 13.99 9.47 -7.02
CA ASN A 221 12.62 8.97 -7.18
C ASN A 221 12.38 7.67 -6.39
N PRO A 222 12.54 7.68 -5.05
CA PRO A 222 12.42 6.49 -4.23
C PRO A 222 10.98 5.96 -4.18
N VAL A 223 10.83 4.63 -4.29
CA VAL A 223 9.57 3.92 -4.05
C VAL A 223 9.84 2.86 -2.98
N TRP A 224 9.69 3.27 -1.72
CA TRP A 224 9.90 2.39 -0.58
C TRP A 224 8.75 1.40 -0.43
N LEU A 225 9.05 0.12 -0.37
CA LEU A 225 8.00 -0.91 -0.17
C LEU A 225 7.39 -0.82 1.23
N SER A 226 8.13 -0.37 2.23
CA SER A 226 7.62 -0.11 3.57
C SER A 226 6.57 1.01 3.60
N GLU A 227 6.66 2.01 2.71
CA GLU A 227 5.66 3.06 2.57
C GLU A 227 4.28 2.49 2.24
N ASN A 228 4.23 1.43 1.44
CA ASN A 228 3.00 0.74 1.08
C ASN A 228 2.37 -0.07 2.23
N GLN A 229 2.99 -0.14 3.41
CA GLN A 229 2.35 -0.62 4.65
C GLN A 229 1.63 0.51 5.40
N HIS A 230 2.00 1.77 5.13
CA HIS A 230 1.49 2.96 5.81
C HIS A 230 0.45 3.72 5.01
N LYS A 231 0.36 3.46 3.70
CA LYS A 231 -0.62 4.13 2.84
C LYS A 231 -1.20 3.21 1.77
N TRP A 232 -2.45 3.48 1.44
CA TRP A 232 -3.14 2.82 0.35
C TRP A 232 -2.59 3.28 -1.01
N VAL A 233 -2.33 2.31 -1.87
CA VAL A 233 -1.95 2.54 -3.26
C VAL A 233 -3.18 2.33 -4.13
N LYS A 234 -3.54 3.32 -4.96
CA LYS A 234 -4.62 3.20 -5.92
C LYS A 234 -4.09 2.59 -7.22
N SER A 235 -4.62 1.44 -7.62
CA SER A 235 -4.23 0.78 -8.88
C SER A 235 -5.06 1.22 -10.07
N ALA A 236 -6.38 1.34 -9.90
CA ALA A 236 -7.28 1.68 -11.00
C ALA A 236 -8.59 2.32 -10.50
N LYS A 237 -9.28 3.01 -11.39
CA LYS A 237 -10.69 3.42 -11.22
C LYS A 237 -11.44 3.14 -12.52
N ILE A 238 -12.46 2.31 -12.45
CA ILE A 238 -13.29 1.89 -13.57
C ILE A 238 -14.60 2.64 -13.50
N TYR A 239 -15.01 3.24 -14.60
CA TYR A 239 -16.27 3.99 -14.73
C TYR A 239 -17.24 3.27 -15.63
N SER A 240 -18.53 3.34 -15.33
CA SER A 240 -19.62 2.83 -16.14
C SER A 240 -20.79 3.80 -16.14
N LYS A 241 -21.55 3.80 -17.23
CA LYS A 241 -22.87 4.46 -17.33
C LYS A 241 -24.00 3.58 -16.76
N GLU A 242 -23.65 2.45 -16.18
CA GLU A 242 -24.52 1.49 -15.50
C GLU A 242 -23.93 1.14 -14.15
N PHE A 243 -24.73 0.52 -13.28
CA PHE A 243 -24.23 0.01 -12.02
C PHE A 243 -23.17 -1.07 -12.25
N LEU A 244 -22.14 -1.02 -11.42
CA LEU A 244 -21.05 -1.98 -11.37
C LEU A 244 -21.17 -2.84 -10.12
N CYS A 245 -20.73 -4.08 -10.25
CA CYS A 245 -20.47 -5.00 -9.15
C CYS A 245 -18.96 -5.25 -9.09
N ALA A 246 -18.42 -5.42 -7.90
CA ALA A 246 -17.01 -5.73 -7.73
C ALA A 246 -16.83 -6.87 -6.73
N GLY A 247 -15.82 -7.69 -6.96
CA GLY A 247 -15.43 -8.79 -6.09
C GLY A 247 -13.98 -9.18 -6.34
N TYR A 248 -13.42 -9.97 -5.44
CA TYR A 248 -12.05 -10.46 -5.50
C TYR A 248 -12.00 -11.99 -5.55
N ASP A 249 -11.12 -12.51 -6.36
CA ASP A 249 -10.80 -13.94 -6.45
C ASP A 249 -9.38 -14.15 -5.92
N GLU A 250 -9.26 -14.69 -4.71
CA GLU A 250 -7.98 -14.94 -4.06
C GLU A 250 -7.16 -15.99 -4.80
N ASN A 251 -7.81 -17.00 -5.39
CA ASN A 251 -7.12 -18.08 -6.10
C ASN A 251 -6.43 -17.62 -7.39
N LEU A 252 -6.98 -16.59 -8.05
CA LEU A 252 -6.45 -16.01 -9.27
C LEU A 252 -5.76 -14.66 -9.05
N HIS A 253 -5.78 -14.12 -7.84
CA HIS A 253 -5.30 -12.78 -7.49
C HIS A 253 -5.97 -11.69 -8.36
N GLU A 254 -7.24 -11.88 -8.70
CA GLU A 254 -7.95 -11.01 -9.63
C GLU A 254 -9.09 -10.23 -8.95
N VAL A 255 -9.09 -8.92 -9.17
CA VAL A 255 -10.29 -8.10 -9.01
C VAL A 255 -11.18 -8.30 -10.23
N ARG A 256 -12.46 -8.60 -9.98
CA ARG A 256 -13.49 -8.76 -10.99
C ARG A 256 -14.53 -7.66 -10.83
N ILE A 257 -14.66 -6.82 -11.86
CA ILE A 257 -15.66 -5.74 -11.91
C ILE A 257 -16.52 -5.98 -13.12
N PHE A 258 -17.83 -5.96 -12.95
CA PHE A 258 -18.73 -6.19 -14.07
C PHE A 258 -19.95 -5.27 -14.05
N SER A 259 -20.38 -4.90 -15.25
CA SER A 259 -21.69 -4.31 -15.54
C SER A 259 -22.64 -5.40 -16.02
N ARG A 260 -23.81 -5.02 -16.51
CA ARG A 260 -24.70 -5.98 -17.16
C ARG A 260 -24.19 -6.54 -18.48
N ASP A 261 -23.23 -5.85 -19.15
CA ASP A 261 -22.79 -6.15 -20.50
C ASP A 261 -21.34 -6.68 -20.60
N SER A 262 -20.51 -6.45 -19.59
CA SER A 262 -19.09 -6.77 -19.66
C SER A 262 -18.45 -7.07 -18.31
N LEU A 263 -17.36 -7.85 -18.36
CA LEU A 263 -16.48 -8.16 -17.25
C LEU A 263 -15.12 -7.51 -17.48
N TYR A 264 -14.66 -6.72 -16.51
CA TYR A 264 -13.30 -6.24 -16.36
C TYR A 264 -12.59 -7.10 -15.30
N ARG A 265 -11.40 -7.59 -15.63
CA ARG A 265 -10.53 -8.31 -14.69
C ARG A 265 -9.22 -7.57 -14.56
N PHE A 266 -8.74 -7.43 -13.34
CA PHE A 266 -7.47 -6.80 -13.01
C PHE A 266 -6.68 -7.73 -12.09
N ASN A 267 -5.52 -8.18 -12.54
CA ASN A 267 -4.65 -9.04 -11.75
C ASN A 267 -3.80 -8.20 -10.80
N MET A 268 -3.96 -8.44 -9.49
CA MET A 268 -3.28 -7.69 -8.42
C MET A 268 -1.81 -8.03 -8.29
N HIS A 269 -1.37 -9.08 -8.96
CA HIS A 269 0.02 -9.54 -8.91
C HIS A 269 0.87 -8.86 -10.00
N ASN A 270 0.43 -8.91 -11.26
CA ASN A 270 1.19 -8.40 -12.39
C ASN A 270 0.64 -7.10 -13.02
N GLY A 271 -0.49 -6.59 -12.51
CA GLY A 271 -1.13 -5.37 -13.01
C GLY A 271 -1.84 -5.52 -14.36
N GLU A 272 -1.88 -6.72 -14.94
CA GLU A 272 -2.58 -6.95 -16.20
C GLU A 272 -4.08 -6.76 -16.09
N SER A 273 -4.69 -6.15 -17.08
CA SER A 273 -6.13 -5.95 -17.14
C SER A 273 -6.72 -6.44 -18.45
N VAL A 274 -7.92 -7.01 -18.37
CA VAL A 274 -8.64 -7.54 -19.53
C VAL A 274 -10.12 -7.21 -19.42
N VAL A 275 -10.70 -6.69 -20.52
CA VAL A 275 -12.15 -6.47 -20.65
C VAL A 275 -12.73 -7.50 -21.61
N ARG A 276 -13.86 -8.10 -21.23
CA ARG A 276 -14.60 -9.07 -22.07
C ARG A 276 -16.08 -8.73 -22.06
N ALA A 277 -16.69 -8.64 -23.24
CA ALA A 277 -18.13 -8.52 -23.36
C ALA A 277 -18.81 -9.87 -23.07
N PHE A 278 -19.95 -9.84 -22.39
CA PHE A 278 -20.80 -11.01 -22.21
C PHE A 278 -21.49 -11.40 -23.51
N ARG A 279 -21.80 -12.67 -23.69
CA ARG A 279 -22.61 -13.18 -24.81
C ARG A 279 -24.09 -12.81 -24.68
N ASN A 280 -24.55 -12.67 -23.45
CA ASN A 280 -25.89 -12.20 -23.10
C ASN A 280 -25.79 -11.28 -21.89
N ARG A 281 -26.73 -10.33 -21.81
CA ARG A 281 -26.78 -9.35 -20.73
C ARG A 281 -27.12 -9.99 -19.40
N CYS A 282 -26.50 -9.51 -18.30
CA CYS A 282 -26.90 -9.90 -16.95
C CYS A 282 -28.39 -9.60 -16.72
N PRO A 283 -29.21 -10.57 -16.34
CA PRO A 283 -30.64 -10.36 -16.15
C PRO A 283 -31.01 -9.67 -14.82
N VAL A 284 -30.08 -9.61 -13.86
CA VAL A 284 -30.26 -8.92 -12.57
C VAL A 284 -30.01 -7.42 -12.74
N SER A 285 -30.72 -6.57 -12.00
CA SER A 285 -30.63 -5.09 -12.13
C SER A 285 -29.33 -4.50 -11.61
N LEU A 286 -28.66 -5.15 -10.66
CA LEU A 286 -27.38 -4.74 -10.05
C LEU A 286 -27.43 -3.39 -9.29
N THR A 287 -28.59 -2.97 -8.80
CA THR A 287 -28.78 -1.63 -8.22
C THR A 287 -27.86 -1.36 -7.03
N ILE A 288 -27.63 -2.36 -6.16
CA ILE A 288 -26.76 -2.24 -4.99
C ILE A 288 -25.44 -3.00 -5.12
N GLY A 289 -25.09 -3.44 -6.32
CA GLY A 289 -23.82 -4.08 -6.63
C GLY A 289 -23.57 -5.42 -5.92
N THR A 290 -24.61 -6.11 -5.46
CA THR A 290 -24.45 -7.35 -4.69
C THR A 290 -24.06 -8.52 -5.57
N ASN A 291 -22.99 -9.19 -5.20
CA ASN A 291 -22.45 -10.32 -5.94
C ASN A 291 -21.57 -11.18 -5.03
N PHE A 292 -21.38 -12.44 -5.40
CA PHE A 292 -20.43 -13.31 -4.74
C PHE A 292 -19.77 -14.30 -5.71
N LEU A 293 -18.64 -14.85 -5.30
CA LEU A 293 -17.94 -15.93 -5.98
C LEU A 293 -18.22 -17.27 -5.28
N ASP A 294 -18.70 -18.25 -6.01
CA ASP A 294 -18.66 -19.65 -5.57
C ASP A 294 -17.29 -20.25 -5.97
N GLU A 295 -16.37 -20.31 -5.01
CA GLU A 295 -15.01 -20.81 -5.23
C GLU A 295 -14.98 -22.29 -5.67
N ARG A 296 -16.01 -23.10 -5.33
CA ARG A 296 -16.12 -24.50 -5.73
C ARG A 296 -16.21 -24.64 -7.25
N THR A 297 -16.89 -23.70 -7.89
CA THR A 297 -17.20 -23.74 -9.34
C THR A 297 -16.53 -22.63 -10.14
N GLY A 298 -15.95 -21.64 -9.48
CA GLY A 298 -15.39 -20.42 -10.11
C GLY A 298 -16.46 -19.53 -10.77
N ARG A 299 -17.74 -19.72 -10.45
CA ARG A 299 -18.86 -18.94 -10.99
C ARG A 299 -19.08 -17.68 -10.16
N ILE A 300 -19.36 -16.58 -10.84
CA ILE A 300 -19.81 -15.34 -10.21
C ILE A 300 -21.33 -15.36 -10.18
N TYR A 301 -21.89 -15.00 -9.04
CA TYR A 301 -23.33 -14.82 -8.85
C TYR A 301 -23.61 -13.34 -8.65
N ALA A 302 -24.62 -12.83 -9.33
CA ALA A 302 -25.23 -11.54 -9.06
C ALA A 302 -26.60 -11.76 -8.44
N TYR A 303 -26.91 -11.01 -7.40
CA TYR A 303 -28.22 -11.07 -6.76
C TYR A 303 -28.74 -9.67 -6.43
N GLU A 304 -30.06 -9.54 -6.27
CA GLU A 304 -30.72 -8.29 -5.93
C GLU A 304 -31.70 -8.52 -4.78
N VAL A 305 -31.56 -7.71 -3.76
CA VAL A 305 -32.44 -7.71 -2.58
C VAL A 305 -32.98 -6.32 -2.24
N ASN A 306 -32.74 -5.34 -3.11
CA ASN A 306 -33.33 -4.01 -3.06
C ASN A 306 -34.32 -3.82 -4.23
N TYR A 307 -35.57 -4.14 -4.01
CA TYR A 307 -36.64 -4.13 -5.02
C TYR A 307 -37.32 -2.77 -5.08
N ASP A 308 -36.57 -1.72 -5.23
CA ASP A 308 -37.09 -0.36 -5.34
C ASP A 308 -37.71 -0.08 -6.73
N LYS A 309 -38.07 1.18 -6.99
CA LYS A 309 -38.66 1.61 -8.27
C LYS A 309 -37.74 1.46 -9.47
N THR A 310 -36.44 1.27 -9.24
CA THR A 310 -35.43 1.10 -10.31
C THR A 310 -35.30 -0.35 -10.75
N TRP A 311 -35.77 -1.30 -9.94
CA TRP A 311 -35.75 -2.72 -10.27
C TRP A 311 -36.67 -3.03 -11.46
N LYS A 312 -36.11 -3.64 -12.52
CA LYS A 312 -36.78 -3.77 -13.83
C LYS A 312 -36.87 -5.19 -14.34
N GLY A 313 -36.73 -6.20 -13.52
CA GLY A 313 -36.78 -7.57 -14.01
C GLY A 313 -37.31 -8.55 -12.98
N PRO A 314 -37.82 -9.71 -13.42
CA PRO A 314 -38.25 -10.74 -12.49
C PRO A 314 -37.06 -11.47 -11.83
N VAL A 315 -35.89 -11.50 -12.49
CA VAL A 315 -34.74 -12.30 -12.05
C VAL A 315 -34.03 -11.61 -10.90
N THR A 316 -33.99 -12.28 -9.76
CA THR A 316 -33.35 -11.81 -8.54
C THR A 316 -31.97 -12.41 -8.32
N VAL A 317 -31.68 -13.59 -8.88
CA VAL A 317 -30.37 -14.24 -8.82
C VAL A 317 -30.00 -14.82 -10.18
N ALA A 318 -28.75 -14.60 -10.60
CA ALA A 318 -28.19 -15.19 -11.81
C ALA A 318 -26.72 -15.57 -11.60
N SER A 319 -26.23 -16.58 -12.31
CA SER A 319 -24.82 -16.98 -12.33
C SER A 319 -24.15 -16.72 -13.66
N LEU A 320 -22.89 -16.29 -13.61
CA LEU A 320 -22.01 -16.12 -14.76
C LEU A 320 -21.05 -17.31 -14.88
N ASP A 321 -21.08 -17.95 -16.04
CA ASP A 321 -20.00 -18.82 -16.45
C ASP A 321 -18.86 -17.94 -16.99
N THR A 322 -17.78 -17.83 -16.23
CA THR A 322 -16.65 -16.93 -16.52
C THR A 322 -15.84 -17.36 -17.75
N ALA A 323 -15.86 -18.66 -18.10
CA ALA A 323 -15.18 -19.19 -19.28
C ALA A 323 -16.03 -18.96 -20.54
N ALA A 324 -17.33 -19.24 -20.46
CA ALA A 324 -18.27 -19.04 -21.57
C ALA A 324 -18.74 -17.59 -21.72
N LEU A 325 -18.53 -16.74 -20.72
CA LEU A 325 -19.03 -15.34 -20.63
C LEU A 325 -20.55 -15.27 -20.83
N THR A 326 -21.28 -16.18 -20.21
CA THR A 326 -22.73 -16.34 -20.38
C THR A 326 -23.45 -16.35 -19.05
N TRP A 327 -24.44 -15.48 -18.89
CA TRP A 327 -25.31 -15.41 -17.72
C TRP A 327 -26.45 -16.41 -17.83
N ARG A 328 -26.75 -17.05 -16.70
CA ARG A 328 -27.89 -17.95 -16.55
C ARG A 328 -28.78 -17.43 -15.42
N PRO A 329 -30.08 -17.13 -15.67
CA PRO A 329 -31.05 -16.85 -14.62
C PRO A 329 -31.23 -18.07 -13.73
N LEU A 330 -31.35 -17.86 -12.41
CA LEU A 330 -31.48 -18.93 -11.42
C LEU A 330 -32.74 -18.80 -10.58
N SER A 331 -33.06 -17.60 -10.10
CA SER A 331 -34.22 -17.38 -9.23
C SER A 331 -34.95 -16.08 -9.56
N GLU A 332 -36.26 -16.09 -9.36
CA GLU A 332 -37.14 -14.91 -9.38
C GLU A 332 -37.72 -14.63 -7.98
N GLU A 333 -37.31 -15.40 -6.98
CA GLU A 333 -37.76 -15.27 -5.61
C GLU A 333 -37.29 -13.97 -4.99
N GLN A 334 -38.20 -13.28 -4.31
CA GLN A 334 -37.93 -12.07 -3.55
C GLN A 334 -37.95 -12.37 -2.06
N LEU A 335 -37.05 -11.79 -1.30
CA LEU A 335 -37.12 -11.79 0.15
C LEU A 335 -38.36 -11.02 0.63
N PRO A 336 -38.88 -11.32 1.81
CA PRO A 336 -40.09 -10.66 2.36
C PRO A 336 -39.87 -9.16 2.63
N THR A 337 -38.65 -8.68 2.63
CA THR A 337 -38.27 -7.28 2.83
C THR A 337 -37.08 -6.89 1.95
N GLN A 338 -36.93 -5.60 1.70
CA GLN A 338 -35.76 -5.02 1.01
C GLN A 338 -34.59 -4.87 1.99
N LEU A 339 -33.38 -5.16 1.52
CA LEU A 339 -32.19 -5.17 2.37
C LEU A 339 -31.01 -4.46 1.67
N HIS A 340 -30.90 -3.13 1.73
CA HIS A 340 -29.65 -2.49 1.36
C HIS A 340 -28.69 -2.39 2.56
N HIS A 341 -27.40 -2.34 2.31
CA HIS A 341 -26.33 -2.30 3.32
C HIS A 341 -26.42 -3.46 4.34
N HIS A 342 -26.84 -4.65 3.87
CA HIS A 342 -26.66 -5.89 4.60
C HIS A 342 -25.20 -6.36 4.55
N ALA A 343 -24.80 -7.15 5.52
CA ALA A 343 -23.53 -7.87 5.52
C ALA A 343 -23.70 -9.26 4.90
N GLU A 344 -22.64 -9.80 4.29
CA GLU A 344 -22.70 -11.08 3.58
C GLU A 344 -21.48 -11.98 3.89
N TRP A 345 -21.68 -13.28 3.80
CA TRP A 345 -20.64 -14.28 3.85
C TRP A 345 -21.02 -15.51 3.01
N VAL A 346 -20.07 -16.02 2.23
CA VAL A 346 -20.24 -17.22 1.41
C VAL A 346 -19.62 -18.40 2.11
N ASP A 347 -20.45 -19.39 2.44
CA ASP A 347 -20.00 -20.70 2.90
C ASP A 347 -19.68 -21.57 1.68
N THR A 348 -18.40 -21.58 1.30
CA THR A 348 -17.93 -22.37 0.15
C THR A 348 -17.97 -23.88 0.40
N VAL A 349 -18.03 -24.32 1.66
CA VAL A 349 -18.13 -25.75 2.01
C VAL A 349 -19.59 -26.21 2.00
N GLY A 350 -20.46 -25.46 2.68
CA GLY A 350 -21.88 -25.77 2.77
C GLY A 350 -22.70 -25.43 1.53
N GLY A 351 -22.18 -24.59 0.64
CA GLY A 351 -22.89 -24.17 -0.57
C GLY A 351 -23.97 -23.11 -0.31
N TYR A 352 -23.75 -22.21 0.61
CA TYR A 352 -24.70 -21.16 0.98
C TYR A 352 -24.11 -19.76 0.92
N LEU A 353 -24.90 -18.80 0.44
CA LEU A 353 -24.65 -17.38 0.74
C LEU A 353 -25.51 -16.99 1.96
N TYR A 354 -24.89 -16.48 3.01
CA TYR A 354 -25.58 -15.91 4.17
C TYR A 354 -25.58 -14.40 4.08
N ILE A 355 -26.72 -13.76 4.39
CA ILE A 355 -26.85 -12.32 4.57
C ILE A 355 -27.48 -12.02 5.93
N TYR A 356 -27.02 -10.93 6.55
CA TYR A 356 -27.55 -10.47 7.83
C TYR A 356 -27.72 -8.95 7.83
N GLY A 357 -28.75 -8.50 8.55
CA GLY A 357 -28.99 -7.07 8.70
C GLY A 357 -29.56 -6.45 7.43
N GLY A 358 -29.33 -5.17 7.26
CA GLY A 358 -29.84 -4.38 6.14
C GLY A 358 -31.07 -3.57 6.50
N PHE A 359 -31.44 -2.66 5.60
CA PHE A 359 -32.55 -1.74 5.76
C PHE A 359 -33.43 -1.73 4.51
N GLY A 360 -34.72 -1.63 4.72
CA GLY A 360 -35.72 -1.43 3.67
C GLY A 360 -37.11 -1.31 4.25
N ASN A 361 -38.03 -0.72 3.50
CA ASN A 361 -39.43 -0.54 3.92
C ASN A 361 -39.59 0.13 5.32
N MET A 362 -38.68 1.06 5.67
CA MET A 362 -38.64 1.77 6.96
C MET A 362 -38.32 0.87 8.16
N GLU A 363 -37.71 -0.30 7.93
CA GLU A 363 -37.36 -1.27 8.96
C GLU A 363 -35.88 -1.69 8.85
N TYR A 364 -35.24 -1.89 10.01
CA TYR A 364 -33.94 -2.51 10.16
C TYR A 364 -34.14 -4.02 10.30
N ASN A 365 -33.36 -4.81 9.58
CA ASN A 365 -33.46 -6.28 9.67
C ASN A 365 -32.58 -6.82 10.80
N GLY A 366 -33.08 -7.78 11.55
CA GLY A 366 -32.39 -8.51 12.60
C GLY A 366 -32.34 -10.04 12.35
N SER A 367 -32.65 -10.48 11.15
CA SER A 367 -32.67 -11.90 10.79
C SER A 367 -31.56 -12.23 9.80
N PHE A 368 -31.12 -13.49 9.84
CA PHE A 368 -30.34 -14.09 8.76
C PHE A 368 -31.25 -14.65 7.68
N TYR A 369 -30.81 -14.47 6.44
CA TYR A 369 -31.31 -15.21 5.28
C TYR A 369 -30.14 -15.95 4.65
N ARG A 370 -30.39 -17.08 4.02
CA ARG A 370 -29.39 -17.78 3.20
C ARG A 370 -29.96 -18.16 1.85
N TYR A 371 -29.11 -18.11 0.85
CA TYR A 371 -29.40 -18.61 -0.48
C TYR A 371 -28.70 -19.95 -0.67
N ASP A 372 -29.48 -21.00 -0.97
CA ASP A 372 -28.95 -22.32 -1.35
C ASP A 372 -28.43 -22.24 -2.79
N ILE A 373 -27.12 -22.32 -2.96
CA ILE A 373 -26.46 -22.17 -4.26
C ILE A 373 -26.74 -23.35 -5.18
N ASP A 374 -26.92 -24.55 -4.61
CA ASP A 374 -27.12 -25.78 -5.38
C ASP A 374 -28.59 -25.96 -5.81
N HIS A 375 -29.54 -25.47 -5.00
CA HIS A 375 -30.98 -25.61 -5.25
C HIS A 375 -31.66 -24.31 -5.70
N ASN A 376 -30.97 -23.18 -5.62
CA ASN A 376 -31.39 -21.87 -6.15
C ASN A 376 -32.63 -21.27 -5.48
N TYR A 377 -32.73 -21.29 -4.15
CA TYR A 377 -33.80 -20.67 -3.40
C TYR A 377 -33.30 -19.95 -2.15
N TRP A 378 -34.11 -18.99 -1.67
CA TRP A 378 -33.88 -18.27 -0.43
C TRP A 378 -34.63 -18.91 0.72
N GLU A 379 -34.06 -18.92 1.90
CA GLU A 379 -34.75 -19.26 3.14
C GLU A 379 -34.35 -18.34 4.29
N LYS A 380 -35.30 -18.12 5.20
CA LYS A 380 -34.98 -17.46 6.48
C LYS A 380 -34.33 -18.49 7.39
N CYS A 381 -33.16 -18.11 7.96
CA CYS A 381 -32.50 -18.94 8.96
C CYS A 381 -33.31 -18.96 10.30
N PRO A 382 -33.02 -19.90 11.20
CA PRO A 382 -33.59 -19.91 12.55
C PRO A 382 -33.38 -18.59 13.27
N ASP A 383 -34.29 -18.23 14.15
CA ASP A 383 -34.19 -17.02 14.96
C ASP A 383 -32.99 -17.12 15.89
N LEU A 384 -32.29 -15.98 16.05
CA LEU A 384 -31.07 -15.87 16.86
C LEU A 384 -31.36 -16.21 18.32
N GLN A 385 -30.54 -17.06 18.90
CA GLN A 385 -30.60 -17.45 20.30
C GLN A 385 -29.50 -16.77 21.09
N SER A 386 -29.84 -15.77 21.90
CA SER A 386 -28.87 -15.00 22.68
C SER A 386 -29.46 -14.59 24.02
N ALA A 387 -28.62 -14.57 25.04
CA ALA A 387 -28.91 -13.93 26.33
C ALA A 387 -28.83 -12.38 26.22
N GLU A 388 -27.95 -11.86 25.35
CA GLU A 388 -27.84 -10.45 25.03
C GLU A 388 -28.20 -10.25 23.55
N PRO A 389 -29.32 -9.56 23.24
CA PRO A 389 -29.87 -9.54 21.88
C PRO A 389 -28.96 -8.77 20.92
N LEU A 390 -28.74 -9.34 19.75
CA LEU A 390 -28.19 -8.68 18.60
C LEU A 390 -29.31 -7.88 17.91
N PHE A 391 -29.37 -6.58 18.15
CA PHE A 391 -30.43 -5.71 17.66
C PHE A 391 -30.44 -5.60 16.13
N PRO A 392 -31.63 -5.43 15.51
CA PRO A 392 -31.78 -5.12 14.09
C PRO A 392 -30.91 -3.94 13.67
N ARG A 393 -30.16 -4.12 12.57
CA ARG A 393 -29.15 -3.13 12.14
C ARG A 393 -28.84 -3.22 10.65
N TYR A 394 -28.22 -2.16 10.13
CA TYR A 394 -27.62 -2.10 8.81
C TYR A 394 -26.25 -1.42 8.90
N PHE A 395 -25.46 -1.40 7.83
CA PHE A 395 -24.06 -0.95 7.86
C PHE A 395 -23.20 -1.69 8.89
N CYS A 396 -23.46 -2.94 9.14
CA CYS A 396 -22.58 -3.78 9.94
C CYS A 396 -21.63 -4.56 9.04
N ALA A 397 -20.46 -4.89 9.58
CA ALA A 397 -19.51 -5.79 8.92
C ALA A 397 -19.70 -7.22 9.41
N MET A 398 -19.59 -8.19 8.50
CA MET A 398 -19.58 -9.61 8.83
C MET A 398 -18.30 -10.27 8.30
N GLY A 399 -17.75 -11.21 9.06
CA GLY A 399 -16.59 -12.01 8.68
C GLY A 399 -16.64 -13.40 9.29
N TYR A 400 -16.01 -14.34 8.61
CA TYR A 400 -15.87 -15.72 9.09
C TYR A 400 -14.48 -15.96 9.67
N SER A 401 -14.43 -16.57 10.84
CA SER A 401 -13.20 -16.99 11.49
C SER A 401 -12.98 -18.49 11.30
N ARG A 402 -11.93 -18.86 10.57
CA ARG A 402 -11.47 -20.25 10.41
C ARG A 402 -10.85 -20.82 11.69
N PHE A 403 -10.50 -19.97 12.67
CA PHE A 403 -9.87 -20.41 13.91
C PHE A 403 -10.85 -21.11 14.87
N ASP A 404 -12.13 -20.70 14.81
CA ASP A 404 -13.17 -21.24 15.67
C ASP A 404 -14.49 -21.55 14.94
N ASN A 405 -14.48 -21.55 13.60
CA ASN A 405 -15.60 -21.85 12.72
C ASN A 405 -16.86 -21.04 13.04
N SER A 406 -16.70 -19.74 13.24
CA SER A 406 -17.78 -18.85 13.65
C SER A 406 -17.87 -17.61 12.77
N LEU A 407 -19.09 -17.10 12.63
CA LEU A 407 -19.32 -15.77 12.05
C LEU A 407 -19.16 -14.71 13.14
N TYR A 408 -18.65 -13.57 12.75
CA TYR A 408 -18.56 -12.38 13.60
C TYR A 408 -19.29 -11.22 12.95
N ILE A 409 -20.05 -10.46 13.75
CA ILE A 409 -20.77 -9.27 13.32
C ILE A 409 -20.27 -8.10 14.15
N TYR A 410 -19.81 -7.06 13.46
CA TYR A 410 -19.29 -5.84 14.08
C TYR A 410 -20.10 -4.62 13.68
N GLY A 411 -20.47 -3.81 14.67
CA GLY A 411 -20.95 -2.45 14.50
C GLY A 411 -22.27 -2.31 13.77
N GLY A 412 -22.42 -1.19 13.07
CA GLY A 412 -23.61 -0.81 12.35
C GLY A 412 -24.51 0.18 13.09
N MET A 413 -25.70 0.42 12.57
CA MET A 413 -26.70 1.27 13.20
C MET A 413 -28.12 0.72 13.03
N GLY A 414 -28.97 1.02 14.00
CA GLY A 414 -30.34 0.54 14.05
C GLY A 414 -30.97 0.80 15.41
N ASN A 415 -31.91 -0.03 15.85
CA ASN A 415 -32.47 0.03 17.18
C ASN A 415 -33.14 -1.30 17.59
N GLU A 416 -33.48 -1.44 18.86
CA GLU A 416 -34.12 -2.63 19.42
C GLU A 416 -35.43 -2.97 18.73
N SER A 417 -36.26 -1.96 18.36
CA SER A 417 -37.56 -2.18 17.76
C SER A 417 -37.54 -2.62 16.29
N GLY A 418 -36.39 -2.45 15.61
CA GLY A 418 -36.26 -2.63 14.17
C GLY A 418 -36.93 -1.55 13.33
N LYS A 419 -37.58 -0.54 13.92
CA LYS A 419 -38.36 0.47 13.19
C LYS A 419 -37.63 1.80 13.09
N GLN A 420 -37.50 2.33 11.88
CA GLN A 420 -36.83 3.61 11.63
C GLN A 420 -37.51 4.78 12.37
N ILE A 421 -38.83 4.77 12.54
CA ILE A 421 -39.58 5.86 13.19
C ILE A 421 -39.16 6.08 14.65
N VAL A 422 -38.59 5.07 15.30
CA VAL A 422 -38.08 5.16 16.67
C VAL A 422 -36.74 5.88 16.75
N GLY A 423 -36.05 6.01 15.62
CA GLY A 423 -34.71 6.56 15.51
C GLY A 423 -33.65 5.49 15.25
N ARG A 424 -32.40 5.86 15.42
CA ARG A 424 -31.25 4.95 15.23
C ARG A 424 -30.14 5.25 16.22
N ASP A 425 -29.53 4.20 16.70
CA ASP A 425 -28.31 4.21 17.51
C ASP A 425 -27.14 3.66 16.68
N TYR A 426 -25.93 4.10 17.00
CA TYR A 426 -24.69 3.53 16.44
C TYR A 426 -24.19 2.46 17.39
N PHE A 427 -23.90 1.28 16.85
CA PHE A 427 -23.38 0.16 17.61
C PHE A 427 -21.87 0.01 17.39
N TYR A 428 -21.14 -0.17 18.48
CA TYR A 428 -19.71 -0.44 18.50
C TYR A 428 -19.48 -1.70 19.33
N ASP A 429 -20.08 -2.78 18.88
CA ASP A 429 -20.14 -4.06 19.54
C ASP A 429 -19.68 -5.19 18.61
N LEU A 430 -19.21 -6.29 19.17
CA LEU A 430 -18.86 -7.50 18.45
C LEU A 430 -19.69 -8.66 18.98
N TYR A 431 -20.30 -9.37 18.06
CA TYR A 431 -21.02 -10.61 18.32
C TYR A 431 -20.39 -11.77 17.56
N LYS A 432 -20.33 -12.92 18.22
CA LYS A 432 -20.00 -14.21 17.63
C LYS A 432 -21.28 -14.96 17.37
N VAL A 433 -21.43 -15.53 16.18
CA VAL A 433 -22.60 -16.31 15.75
C VAL A 433 -22.12 -17.68 15.27
N ASN A 434 -22.68 -18.73 15.81
CA ASN A 434 -22.47 -20.08 15.30
C ASN A 434 -23.35 -20.30 14.07
N PRO A 435 -22.79 -20.54 12.87
CA PRO A 435 -23.60 -20.70 11.65
C PRO A 435 -24.42 -21.98 11.58
N THR A 436 -24.21 -22.91 12.51
CA THR A 436 -24.95 -24.22 12.54
C THR A 436 -26.25 -24.11 13.29
N ASP A 437 -26.26 -23.49 14.47
CA ASP A 437 -27.42 -23.42 15.36
C ASP A 437 -27.93 -22.00 15.63
N PHE A 438 -27.28 -20.98 15.07
CA PHE A 438 -27.58 -19.57 15.25
C PHE A 438 -27.56 -19.09 16.70
N SER A 439 -26.80 -19.78 17.56
CA SER A 439 -26.47 -19.27 18.89
C SER A 439 -25.57 -18.05 18.78
N VAL A 440 -25.82 -17.05 19.62
CA VAL A 440 -25.14 -15.74 19.58
C VAL A 440 -24.51 -15.43 20.92
N GLU A 441 -23.25 -15.05 20.91
CA GLU A 441 -22.48 -14.59 22.06
C GLU A 441 -22.01 -13.15 21.82
N LYS A 442 -22.34 -12.23 22.72
CA LYS A 442 -21.77 -10.89 22.71
C LYS A 442 -20.34 -10.92 23.28
N LYS A 443 -19.36 -10.52 22.48
CA LYS A 443 -17.97 -10.51 22.91
C LYS A 443 -17.65 -9.25 23.73
N TRP A 444 -18.06 -8.10 23.21
CA TRP A 444 -17.85 -6.80 23.86
C TRP A 444 -18.73 -5.71 23.24
N SER A 445 -18.79 -4.57 23.92
CA SER A 445 -19.34 -3.31 23.42
C SER A 445 -18.44 -2.16 23.91
N THR A 446 -18.13 -1.22 23.04
CA THR A 446 -17.27 -0.08 23.33
C THR A 446 -17.95 1.23 22.97
N ASN A 447 -17.33 2.36 23.33
CA ASN A 447 -17.74 3.70 22.92
C ASN A 447 -16.75 4.27 21.90
N TRP A 448 -17.23 5.11 20.99
CA TRP A 448 -16.38 5.75 19.98
C TRP A 448 -15.60 6.98 20.49
N ASN A 449 -15.74 7.31 21.80
CA ASN A 449 -14.93 8.27 22.58
C ASN A 449 -14.64 9.62 21.90
N GLY A 450 -15.69 10.32 21.45
CA GLY A 450 -15.59 11.70 20.98
C GLY A 450 -15.13 11.88 19.52
N GLU A 451 -14.85 10.81 18.81
CA GLU A 451 -14.72 10.88 17.35
C GLU A 451 -16.11 10.95 16.70
N ALA A 452 -16.19 11.41 15.43
CA ALA A 452 -17.43 11.36 14.66
C ALA A 452 -17.96 9.92 14.58
N ASN A 453 -19.27 9.72 14.68
CA ASN A 453 -19.87 8.42 14.52
C ASN A 453 -19.50 7.81 13.18
N THR A 454 -19.14 6.54 13.18
CA THR A 454 -18.77 5.78 11.98
C THR A 454 -19.56 4.49 11.89
N VAL A 455 -19.70 4.00 10.68
CA VAL A 455 -20.23 2.67 10.39
C VAL A 455 -19.13 1.83 9.73
N ALA A 456 -19.27 0.51 9.81
CA ALA A 456 -18.39 -0.39 9.08
C ALA A 456 -18.85 -0.52 7.62
N ALA A 457 -17.91 -0.78 6.72
CA ALA A 457 -18.21 -1.28 5.39
C ALA A 457 -18.79 -2.70 5.46
N ARG A 458 -19.21 -3.25 4.30
CA ARG A 458 -20.00 -4.50 4.20
C ARG A 458 -19.38 -5.70 4.91
N ASN A 459 -18.05 -5.81 4.97
CA ASN A 459 -17.37 -6.96 5.52
C ASN A 459 -16.20 -6.61 6.44
N MET A 460 -15.72 -7.61 7.16
CA MET A 460 -14.46 -7.57 7.90
C MET A 460 -13.60 -8.78 7.55
N VAL A 461 -12.29 -8.64 7.70
CA VAL A 461 -11.29 -9.68 7.46
C VAL A 461 -10.75 -10.19 8.78
N ILE A 462 -10.83 -11.51 9.00
CA ILE A 462 -10.29 -12.20 10.18
C ILE A 462 -9.16 -13.11 9.71
N CYS A 463 -7.95 -12.58 9.61
CA CYS A 463 -6.76 -13.32 9.20
C CYS A 463 -5.81 -13.65 10.37
N GLU A 464 -6.11 -13.15 11.56
CA GLU A 464 -5.42 -13.40 12.83
C GLU A 464 -6.42 -13.88 13.88
N GLU A 465 -5.98 -14.71 14.85
CA GLU A 465 -6.86 -15.29 15.86
C GLU A 465 -7.40 -14.25 16.87
N ASP A 466 -6.59 -13.26 17.19
CA ASP A 466 -6.84 -12.26 18.23
C ASP A 466 -7.36 -10.92 17.72
N SER A 467 -7.49 -10.75 16.41
CA SER A 467 -7.87 -9.47 15.80
C SER A 467 -8.63 -9.62 14.47
N PHE A 468 -9.35 -8.56 14.10
CA PHE A 468 -9.97 -8.41 12.79
C PHE A 468 -9.73 -7.02 12.22
N TYR A 469 -9.86 -6.91 10.90
CA TYR A 469 -9.69 -5.68 10.15
C TYR A 469 -11.02 -5.26 9.53
N ALA A 470 -11.35 -3.97 9.61
CA ALA A 470 -12.54 -3.41 8.98
C ALA A 470 -12.29 -1.98 8.47
N LEU A 471 -12.90 -1.65 7.35
CA LEU A 471 -13.01 -0.27 6.86
C LEU A 471 -14.20 0.39 7.54
N CYS A 472 -13.97 1.56 8.15
CA CYS A 472 -15.03 2.33 8.81
C CYS A 472 -15.04 3.76 8.29
N TYR A 473 -16.22 4.40 8.23
CA TYR A 473 -16.37 5.77 7.74
C TYR A 473 -17.60 6.46 8.35
N PRO A 474 -17.59 7.80 8.45
CA PRO A 474 -18.77 8.60 8.78
C PRO A 474 -19.76 8.58 7.60
N GLU A 475 -20.84 7.83 7.70
CA GLU A 475 -21.83 7.67 6.62
C GLU A 475 -22.68 8.94 6.40
N SER A 476 -22.75 9.80 7.43
CA SER A 476 -23.51 11.06 7.37
C SER A 476 -22.77 12.20 6.67
N VAL A 477 -21.52 11.98 6.25
CA VAL A 477 -20.67 12.94 5.55
C VAL A 477 -20.59 12.54 4.08
N THR A 478 -21.04 13.42 3.17
CA THR A 478 -21.08 13.13 1.72
C THR A 478 -19.68 12.88 1.15
N GLU A 479 -18.72 13.78 1.37
CA GLU A 479 -17.31 13.59 1.03
C GLU A 479 -16.59 12.96 2.21
N SER A 480 -16.75 11.66 2.38
CA SER A 480 -16.29 10.91 3.54
C SER A 480 -14.92 10.24 3.31
N GLN A 481 -14.41 9.61 4.35
CA GLN A 481 -13.10 8.95 4.35
C GLN A 481 -13.23 7.57 5.00
N LEU A 482 -12.88 6.53 4.25
CA LEU A 482 -12.69 5.18 4.79
C LEU A 482 -11.37 5.11 5.53
N GLN A 483 -11.40 4.67 6.78
CA GLN A 483 -10.23 4.37 7.60
C GLN A 483 -10.18 2.87 7.88
N LEU A 484 -9.04 2.25 7.63
CA LEU A 484 -8.78 0.89 8.07
C LEU A 484 -8.48 0.86 9.56
N TYR A 485 -9.16 -0.03 10.28
CA TYR A 485 -8.88 -0.32 11.67
C TYR A 485 -8.54 -1.79 11.86
N ARG A 486 -7.60 -2.06 12.77
CA ARG A 486 -7.45 -3.36 13.40
C ARG A 486 -8.10 -3.30 14.79
N PHE A 487 -9.00 -4.24 15.06
CA PHE A 487 -9.72 -4.36 16.31
C PHE A 487 -9.26 -5.62 17.05
N SER A 488 -9.12 -5.53 18.37
CA SER A 488 -8.91 -6.69 19.21
C SER A 488 -10.20 -7.49 19.37
N MET A 489 -10.13 -8.82 19.17
CA MET A 489 -11.26 -9.73 19.41
C MET A 489 -11.67 -9.78 20.89
N LYS A 490 -10.74 -9.47 21.80
CA LYS A 490 -10.93 -9.61 23.24
C LYS A 490 -11.75 -8.48 23.85
N ASP A 491 -11.48 -7.23 23.46
CA ASP A 491 -11.96 -6.04 24.18
C ASP A 491 -12.33 -4.86 23.26
N GLY A 492 -12.18 -5.00 21.94
CA GLY A 492 -12.47 -3.96 20.97
C GLY A 492 -11.49 -2.80 20.95
N ALA A 493 -10.32 -2.94 21.58
CA ALA A 493 -9.22 -1.99 21.40
C ALA A 493 -8.88 -1.88 19.92
N ARG A 494 -8.70 -0.65 19.42
CA ARG A 494 -8.52 -0.41 17.98
C ARG A 494 -7.31 0.42 17.66
N VAL A 495 -6.72 0.17 16.49
CA VAL A 495 -5.59 0.92 15.92
C VAL A 495 -5.94 1.36 14.51
N LYS A 496 -5.70 2.63 14.17
CA LYS A 496 -5.82 3.15 12.80
C LYS A 496 -4.63 2.69 11.98
N LEU A 497 -4.88 2.16 10.78
CA LEU A 497 -3.85 1.64 9.90
C LEU A 497 -3.96 2.28 8.51
N GLY A 498 -2.80 2.56 7.91
CA GLY A 498 -2.74 3.27 6.64
C GLY A 498 -3.33 4.68 6.69
N ASN A 499 -3.17 5.41 5.61
CA ASN A 499 -3.91 6.65 5.39
C ASN A 499 -5.38 6.35 5.03
N THR A 500 -6.22 7.38 4.93
CA THR A 500 -7.63 7.23 4.55
C THR A 500 -7.79 7.06 3.04
N ILE A 501 -8.89 6.40 2.64
CA ILE A 501 -9.36 6.32 1.25
C ILE A 501 -10.58 7.24 1.12
N PRO A 502 -10.61 8.20 0.18
CA PRO A 502 -11.79 9.03 -0.04
C PRO A 502 -12.96 8.20 -0.57
N ILE A 503 -14.16 8.49 -0.08
CA ILE A 503 -15.42 7.87 -0.51
C ILE A 503 -16.54 8.88 -0.55
N PHE A 504 -17.33 8.85 -1.63
CA PHE A 504 -18.52 9.68 -1.77
C PHE A 504 -19.76 8.89 -1.34
N SER A 505 -20.30 9.21 -0.16
CA SER A 505 -21.31 8.39 0.53
C SER A 505 -22.76 8.89 0.42
N ASP A 506 -23.09 9.70 -0.60
CA ASP A 506 -24.42 10.30 -0.79
C ASP A 506 -25.49 9.29 -1.25
N LYS A 507 -25.09 8.19 -1.86
CA LYS A 507 -26.01 7.23 -2.47
C LYS A 507 -26.04 5.90 -1.72
N ILE A 508 -27.21 5.28 -1.65
CA ILE A 508 -27.39 3.94 -1.05
C ILE A 508 -26.62 2.83 -1.79
N THR A 509 -26.17 3.11 -3.01
CA THR A 509 -25.37 2.22 -3.84
C THR A 509 -23.87 2.30 -3.53
N THR A 510 -23.46 3.29 -2.73
CA THR A 510 -22.07 3.44 -2.31
C THR A 510 -21.71 2.39 -1.27
N ASN A 511 -20.61 1.68 -1.51
CA ASN A 511 -20.12 0.63 -0.62
C ASN A 511 -18.61 0.43 -0.73
N ALA A 512 -18.06 -0.34 0.20
CA ALA A 512 -16.67 -0.81 0.12
C ALA A 512 -16.56 -2.24 0.63
N ASN A 513 -15.68 -3.02 0.00
CA ASN A 513 -15.33 -4.36 0.41
C ASN A 513 -13.82 -4.43 0.71
N LEU A 514 -13.46 -5.17 1.75
CA LEU A 514 -12.07 -5.42 2.16
C LEU A 514 -11.74 -6.90 1.96
N TYR A 515 -10.60 -7.18 1.35
CA TYR A 515 -10.09 -8.54 1.14
C TYR A 515 -8.66 -8.65 1.64
N TYR A 516 -8.24 -9.85 1.96
CA TYR A 516 -6.87 -10.18 2.30
C TYR A 516 -6.40 -11.34 1.45
N ASP A 517 -5.31 -11.16 0.75
CA ASP A 517 -4.63 -12.20 -0.02
C ASP A 517 -3.28 -12.50 0.62
N ALA A 518 -3.21 -13.66 1.27
CA ALA A 518 -2.02 -14.10 2.00
C ALA A 518 -0.84 -14.42 1.07
N SER A 519 -1.10 -14.82 -0.17
CA SER A 519 -0.06 -15.26 -1.10
C SER A 519 0.71 -14.09 -1.74
N ILE A 520 0.06 -12.94 -1.89
CA ILE A 520 0.69 -11.69 -2.36
C ILE A 520 0.86 -10.67 -1.23
N GLU A 521 0.53 -11.06 0.01
CA GLU A 521 0.68 -10.26 1.24
C GLU A 521 0.08 -8.85 1.11
N LYS A 522 -1.18 -8.78 0.64
CA LYS A 522 -1.90 -7.51 0.46
C LYS A 522 -3.28 -7.54 1.09
N MET A 523 -3.68 -6.41 1.65
CA MET A 523 -5.09 -6.09 1.85
C MET A 523 -5.57 -5.24 0.67
N ILE A 524 -6.76 -5.56 0.16
CA ILE A 524 -7.34 -4.96 -1.04
C ILE A 524 -8.67 -4.35 -0.68
N ALA A 525 -8.87 -3.08 -1.02
CA ALA A 525 -10.13 -2.38 -0.84
C ALA A 525 -10.75 -2.07 -2.21
N LEU A 526 -11.98 -2.51 -2.41
CA LEU A 526 -12.80 -2.15 -3.57
C LEU A 526 -13.84 -1.14 -3.13
N VAL A 527 -13.78 0.07 -3.68
CA VAL A 527 -14.69 1.17 -3.33
C VAL A 527 -15.63 1.43 -4.48
N GLU A 528 -16.90 1.13 -4.25
CA GLU A 528 -18.01 1.28 -5.21
C GLU A 528 -18.73 2.60 -4.92
N GLU A 529 -18.82 3.48 -5.91
CA GLU A 529 -19.42 4.80 -5.79
C GLU A 529 -20.39 5.07 -6.94
N SER A 530 -21.51 5.68 -6.65
CA SER A 530 -22.43 6.21 -7.66
C SER A 530 -22.47 7.72 -7.61
N THR A 531 -22.30 8.36 -8.76
CA THR A 531 -22.35 9.83 -8.89
C THR A 531 -23.75 10.34 -9.22
N ASP A 532 -24.57 9.46 -9.78
CA ASP A 532 -25.98 9.71 -10.10
C ASP A 532 -26.79 8.40 -9.91
N ASP A 533 -28.05 8.40 -10.31
CA ASP A 533 -28.94 7.25 -10.12
C ASP A 533 -28.68 6.08 -11.10
N VAL A 534 -27.69 6.20 -11.98
CA VAL A 534 -27.43 5.22 -13.06
C VAL A 534 -25.94 4.89 -13.20
N SER A 535 -25.07 5.92 -13.10
CA SER A 535 -23.64 5.78 -13.34
C SER A 535 -22.91 5.41 -12.06
N SER A 536 -21.94 4.52 -12.16
CA SER A 536 -21.10 4.12 -11.04
C SER A 536 -19.63 3.99 -11.39
N SER A 537 -18.81 3.93 -10.37
CA SER A 537 -17.38 3.65 -10.49
C SER A 537 -16.90 2.71 -9.41
N VAL A 538 -15.86 1.95 -9.73
CA VAL A 538 -15.15 1.12 -8.75
C VAL A 538 -13.69 1.53 -8.75
N SER A 539 -13.17 1.87 -7.58
CA SER A 539 -11.76 2.14 -7.35
C SER A 539 -11.10 0.95 -6.65
N ILE A 540 -9.92 0.57 -7.12
CA ILE A 540 -9.11 -0.53 -6.59
C ILE A 540 -7.97 0.07 -5.79
N TYR A 541 -7.88 -0.27 -4.50
CA TYR A 541 -6.79 0.12 -3.61
C TYR A 541 -6.16 -1.11 -2.99
N TRP A 542 -4.89 -1.03 -2.63
CA TRP A 542 -4.21 -2.04 -1.85
C TRP A 542 -3.21 -1.42 -0.87
N ILE A 543 -2.94 -2.14 0.20
CA ILE A 543 -1.91 -1.84 1.18
C ILE A 543 -1.18 -3.14 1.51
N ASN A 544 0.14 -3.10 1.70
CA ASN A 544 0.90 -4.30 2.06
C ASN A 544 0.52 -4.78 3.46
N TYR A 545 0.49 -6.11 3.61
CA TYR A 545 0.26 -6.76 4.90
C TYR A 545 1.61 -7.08 5.60
N PRO A 546 1.72 -6.93 6.92
CA PRO A 546 0.73 -6.30 7.80
C PRO A 546 0.72 -4.76 7.64
N PRO A 547 -0.47 -4.15 7.55
CA PRO A 547 -0.56 -2.70 7.48
C PRO A 547 -0.11 -2.06 8.80
N LYS A 548 0.47 -0.87 8.70
CA LYS A 548 1.00 -0.10 9.84
C LYS A 548 0.25 1.22 10.02
N GLU A 549 0.46 1.87 11.14
CA GLU A 549 -0.10 3.20 11.41
C GLU A 549 0.33 4.20 10.32
N PRO A 550 -0.51 5.20 10.00
CA PRO A 550 -0.17 6.19 8.99
C PRO A 550 1.09 6.97 9.39
N ILE A 551 1.96 7.24 8.42
CA ILE A 551 3.10 8.12 8.63
C ILE A 551 2.54 9.52 8.91
N VAL A 552 2.71 10.01 10.13
CA VAL A 552 2.48 11.42 10.44
C VAL A 552 3.65 12.16 9.81
N GLU A 553 3.44 12.76 8.65
CA GLU A 553 4.39 13.74 8.14
C GLU A 553 4.54 14.79 9.25
N SER A 554 5.67 14.75 9.95
CA SER A 554 6.08 15.89 10.76
C SER A 554 6.11 17.04 9.77
N VAL A 555 5.15 17.96 9.88
CA VAL A 555 5.25 19.26 9.21
C VAL A 555 6.66 19.71 9.54
N PRO A 556 7.57 19.86 8.57
CA PRO A 556 8.90 20.34 8.88
C PRO A 556 8.63 21.63 9.64
N LEU A 557 9.02 21.68 10.91
CA LEU A 557 9.15 22.95 11.60
C LEU A 557 9.95 23.75 10.58
N ILE A 558 9.30 24.73 9.94
CA ILE A 558 9.99 25.71 9.14
C ILE A 558 10.97 26.28 10.15
N GLU A 559 12.17 25.71 10.22
CA GLU A 559 13.30 26.37 10.87
C GLU A 559 13.32 27.69 10.14
N ALA A 560 12.81 28.70 10.82
CA ALA A 560 12.75 30.04 10.29
C ALA A 560 14.19 30.33 9.90
N ASP A 561 14.43 30.26 8.58
CA ASP A 561 15.76 30.36 8.01
C ASP A 561 16.38 31.63 8.60
N THR A 562 17.26 31.44 9.59
CA THR A 562 17.95 32.54 10.30
C THR A 562 18.60 33.45 9.31
N THR A 563 19.01 32.95 8.13
CA THR A 563 19.51 33.75 7.01
C THR A 563 18.44 34.68 6.43
N THR A 564 17.18 34.27 6.37
CA THR A 564 16.08 35.14 5.88
C THR A 564 15.78 36.24 6.89
N TRP A 565 15.77 35.96 8.18
CA TRP A 565 15.63 36.99 9.22
C TRP A 565 16.83 37.95 9.27
N ILE A 566 18.05 37.49 9.09
CA ILE A 566 19.24 38.32 8.98
C ILE A 566 19.17 39.21 7.75
N ARG A 567 18.74 38.71 6.59
CA ARG A 567 18.52 39.49 5.37
C ARG A 567 17.48 40.59 5.56
N LEU A 568 16.33 40.26 6.18
CA LEU A 568 15.29 41.24 6.49
C LEU A 568 15.78 42.30 7.48
N ALA A 569 16.53 41.93 8.50
CA ALA A 569 17.15 42.87 9.45
C ALA A 569 18.17 43.82 8.77
N ILE A 570 18.99 43.32 7.85
CA ILE A 570 19.92 44.13 7.06
C ILE A 570 19.16 45.10 6.15
N ILE A 571 18.10 44.66 5.48
CA ILE A 571 17.27 45.53 4.63
C ILE A 571 16.61 46.63 5.48
N ALA A 572 16.04 46.28 6.64
CA ALA A 572 15.46 47.24 7.56
C ALA A 572 16.49 48.25 8.07
N GLY A 573 17.69 47.78 8.42
CA GLY A 573 18.83 48.64 8.81
C GLY A 573 19.24 49.63 7.71
N MET A 574 19.33 49.18 6.45
CA MET A 574 19.61 50.03 5.31
C MET A 574 18.55 51.12 5.09
N ILE A 575 17.27 50.76 5.24
CA ILE A 575 16.16 51.73 5.12
C ILE A 575 16.25 52.81 6.20
N VAL A 576 16.57 52.42 7.44
CA VAL A 576 16.79 53.39 8.55
C VAL A 576 18.00 54.29 8.27
N CYS A 577 19.11 53.76 7.80
CA CYS A 577 20.29 54.53 7.44
C CYS A 577 20.02 55.54 6.32
N ILE A 578 19.28 55.11 5.28
CA ILE A 578 18.86 56.01 4.18
C ILE A 578 17.94 57.12 4.72
N GLY A 579 16.96 56.76 5.59
CA GLY A 579 16.07 57.71 6.24
C GLY A 579 16.85 58.79 7.06
N LEU A 580 17.81 58.33 7.87
CA LEU A 580 18.70 59.20 8.64
C LEU A 580 19.57 60.12 7.73
N ALA A 581 20.13 59.57 6.68
CA ALA A 581 20.92 60.36 5.72
C ALA A 581 20.09 61.43 5.02
N LEU A 582 18.86 61.13 4.62
CA LEU A 582 17.91 62.08 4.04
C LEU A 582 17.46 63.13 5.08
N TYR A 583 17.26 62.77 6.32
CA TYR A 583 16.93 63.64 7.42
C TYR A 583 18.10 64.62 7.70
N TRP A 584 19.33 64.12 7.80
CA TRP A 584 20.54 64.92 7.97
C TRP A 584 20.76 65.87 6.77
N ARG A 585 20.55 65.39 5.55
CA ARG A 585 20.62 66.22 4.35
C ARG A 585 19.59 67.35 4.37
N ARG A 586 18.39 67.10 4.91
CA ARG A 586 17.32 68.07 5.08
C ARG A 586 17.65 69.10 6.16
N LEU A 587 18.24 68.67 7.27
CA LEU A 587 18.74 69.57 8.32
C LEU A 587 19.89 70.43 7.82
N TYR A 588 20.85 69.87 7.11
CA TYR A 588 22.01 70.59 6.52
C TYR A 588 21.52 71.65 5.51
N ARG A 589 20.56 71.33 4.64
CA ARG A 589 19.97 72.29 3.74
C ARG A 589 19.21 73.42 4.49
N ARG A 590 18.53 73.12 5.59
CA ARG A 590 17.85 74.14 6.43
C ARG A 590 18.86 75.05 7.17
N SER A 591 19.98 74.51 7.62
CA SER A 591 21.08 75.27 8.23
C SER A 591 21.75 76.21 7.24
N ARG A 592 22.03 75.73 6.01
CA ARG A 592 22.63 76.52 4.93
C ARG A 592 21.71 77.65 4.47
N ASN A 593 20.41 77.45 4.39
CA ASN A 593 19.44 78.50 4.06
C ASN A 593 19.28 79.52 5.18
N LYS A 594 19.49 79.17 6.45
CA LYS A 594 19.55 80.14 7.56
C LYS A 594 20.82 80.94 7.55
N GLY A 595 22.00 80.41 7.14
CA GLY A 595 23.26 81.15 6.95
C GLY A 595 23.17 82.18 5.84
N ILE A 596 22.55 81.89 4.75
CA ILE A 596 22.31 82.82 3.62
C ILE A 596 21.36 83.96 4.03
N SER A 597 20.36 83.72 4.86
CA SER A 597 19.52 84.79 5.39
C SER A 597 20.17 85.72 6.40
N PHE A 598 21.30 85.36 7.01
CA PHE A 598 22.07 86.20 7.93
C PHE A 598 23.03 87.11 7.19
N TYR A 599 23.55 86.72 6.04
CA TYR A 599 24.41 87.53 5.21
C TYR A 599 23.67 88.67 4.48
N ASP A 600 22.42 88.45 4.04
CA ASP A 600 21.57 89.45 3.38
C ASP A 600 21.05 90.55 4.33
N LYS A 601 21.02 90.29 5.65
CA LYS A 601 20.55 91.25 6.65
C LYS A 601 21.68 92.24 7.12
N HIS A 602 22.92 91.97 6.82
CA HIS A 602 24.02 92.85 7.21
C HIS A 602 24.61 93.68 6.07
N SER A 603 24.22 93.44 4.80
CA SER A 603 24.75 94.26 3.64
C SER A 603 23.88 95.48 3.30
N SER A 604 22.81 95.78 4.02
CA SER A 604 21.87 96.90 3.74
C SER A 604 22.07 98.14 4.66
N LYS A 605 23.20 98.29 5.35
CA LYS A 605 23.50 99.47 6.18
C LYS A 605 24.91 100.01 5.95
N ILE A 606 25.23 100.44 4.72
CA ILE A 606 26.29 101.37 4.43
C ILE A 606 25.74 102.39 3.40
N GLN A 607 25.30 103.54 3.86
CA GLN A 607 25.04 104.69 3.02
C GLN A 607 26.35 105.43 2.76
N PRO A 608 26.63 105.90 1.55
CA PRO A 608 27.84 106.76 1.28
C PRO A 608 27.53 108.16 1.76
N ILE A 609 28.50 108.74 2.56
CA ILE A 609 28.57 110.13 2.87
C ILE A 609 29.16 110.83 1.64
N LYS A 610 28.45 111.92 1.13
CA LYS A 610 28.96 112.89 0.15
C LYS A 610 29.92 113.83 0.85
N GLU A 611 30.99 113.99 0.35
CA GLU A 611 31.64 115.09 -0.36
C GLU A 611 32.74 114.50 -1.23
#